data_8adc80dd0f8020ade6161e768041ea05
#
_entry.id   8adc80dd0f8020ade6161e768041ea05
#
_cell.length_a   1.000
_cell.length_b   1.000
_cell.length_c   1.000
_cell.angle_alpha   90.00
_cell.angle_beta   90.00
_cell.angle_gamma   90.00
#
_symmetry.space_group_name_H-M   'P 1'
#
loop_
_entity.id
_entity.type
_entity.pdbx_description
1 polymer ?
#
loop_
_entity_poly.entity_id
_entity_poly.type
_entity_poly.pdbx_seq_one_letter_code
_entity_poly.pdbx_strand_id
1 'polypeptide(L)'
;IPHQMNIRCVTISSYPGTATSSQGATIQGGIPTDLGGAHVLIIDDILDSGRTLGLLKRLIAAQHPASLRIAVLLSKHKAAGRDEHVEVDYVGFEIEDEFVIGYGLDYDGYYRNMPDIVVLPPQPARYLC
;
A
#
# COMPACT_ATOMS: atom_id res chain seq x y z
N ILE A 1 12.87 -1.30 16.87
CA ILE A 1 12.06 -2.31 17.60
C ILE A 1 13.02 -3.37 18.14
N PRO A 2 13.13 -3.55 19.46
CA PRO A 2 14.15 -4.40 20.06
C PRO A 2 13.72 -5.89 20.15
N HIS A 3 13.08 -6.39 19.10
CA HIS A 3 12.65 -7.78 19.01
C HIS A 3 13.25 -8.46 17.80
N GLN A 4 13.53 -9.75 17.91
CA GLN A 4 13.88 -10.56 16.75
C GLN A 4 12.69 -10.61 15.80
N MET A 5 12.91 -10.19 14.55
CA MET A 5 11.91 -10.26 13.52
C MET A 5 12.55 -10.61 12.18
N ASN A 6 11.78 -11.29 11.36
CA ASN A 6 12.14 -11.60 10.00
C ASN A 6 11.43 -10.58 9.08
N ILE A 7 12.19 -9.82 8.30
CA ILE A 7 11.65 -8.84 7.36
C ILE A 7 11.65 -9.45 5.98
N ARG A 8 10.51 -9.41 5.32
CA ARG A 8 10.29 -9.86 3.95
C ARG A 8 9.71 -8.73 3.12
N CYS A 9 10.22 -8.54 1.92
CA CYS A 9 9.69 -7.56 0.98
C CYS A 9 8.84 -8.26 -0.08
N VAL A 10 7.68 -7.69 -0.38
CA VAL A 10 6.78 -8.15 -1.43
C VAL A 10 6.58 -7.02 -2.43
N THR A 11 6.79 -7.30 -3.70
CA THR A 11 6.56 -6.31 -4.76
C THR A 11 5.19 -6.53 -5.37
N ILE A 12 4.37 -5.50 -5.34
CA ILE A 12 3.03 -5.51 -5.93
C ILE A 12 2.98 -4.43 -6.99
N SER A 13 2.62 -4.82 -8.20
CA SER A 13 2.38 -3.90 -9.31
C SER A 13 0.88 -3.69 -9.48
N SER A 14 0.46 -2.44 -9.47
CA SER A 14 -0.86 -2.04 -9.95
C SER A 14 -0.73 -1.55 -11.38
N TYR A 15 -1.47 -2.15 -12.31
CA TYR A 15 -1.53 -1.63 -13.67
C TYR A 15 -2.67 -0.60 -13.77
N PRO A 16 -2.38 0.68 -14.04
CA PRO A 16 -3.40 1.61 -14.50
C PRO A 16 -3.68 1.28 -15.96
N GLY A 17 -4.74 0.60 -16.26
CA GLY A 17 -5.04 0.39 -17.67
C GLY A 17 -6.17 -0.59 -17.89
N THR A 18 -7.16 -0.13 -18.62
CA THR A 18 -7.99 -0.80 -19.65
C THR A 18 -8.32 -2.30 -19.49
N ALA A 19 -8.10 -2.91 -18.37
CA ALA A 19 -8.56 -4.27 -18.14
C ALA A 19 -9.95 -4.23 -17.53
N THR A 20 -10.90 -4.63 -18.31
CA THR A 20 -12.28 -4.94 -17.97
C THR A 20 -12.39 -6.12 -17.00
N SER A 21 -11.61 -6.14 -15.95
CA SER A 21 -11.77 -7.11 -14.86
C SER A 21 -11.03 -6.64 -13.63
N SER A 22 -11.62 -6.79 -12.53
CA SER A 22 -11.28 -6.77 -11.11
C SER A 22 -9.81 -6.98 -10.68
N GLN A 23 -8.81 -6.66 -11.48
CA GLN A 23 -7.43 -7.12 -11.33
C GLN A 23 -6.44 -5.96 -11.37
N GLY A 24 -6.60 -5.04 -10.42
CA GLY A 24 -5.69 -3.92 -10.33
C GLY A 24 -4.34 -4.20 -9.67
N ALA A 25 -4.12 -5.36 -9.09
CA ALA A 25 -2.89 -5.65 -8.36
C ALA A 25 -2.35 -7.03 -8.69
N THR A 26 -1.07 -7.11 -9.02
CA THR A 26 -0.35 -8.35 -9.30
C THR A 26 0.90 -8.44 -8.43
N ILE A 27 1.13 -9.60 -7.81
CA ILE A 27 2.32 -9.84 -7.01
C ILE A 27 3.43 -10.36 -7.90
N GLN A 28 4.57 -9.68 -7.87
CA GLN A 28 5.77 -10.11 -8.57
C GLN A 28 6.63 -10.97 -7.64
N GLY A 29 7.04 -12.14 -8.11
CA GLY A 29 7.91 -13.03 -7.35
C GLY A 29 7.24 -13.80 -6.20
N GLY A 30 5.93 -13.67 -6.05
CA GLY A 30 5.17 -14.37 -5.02
C GLY A 30 5.25 -13.75 -3.63
N ILE A 31 4.55 -14.36 -2.69
CA ILE A 31 4.61 -14.02 -1.27
C ILE A 31 5.37 -15.10 -0.50
N PRO A 32 5.89 -14.80 0.72
CA PRO A 32 6.42 -15.82 1.59
C PRO A 32 5.40 -16.96 1.81
N THR A 33 5.87 -18.21 1.82
CA THR A 33 5.01 -19.39 1.95
C THR A 33 5.11 -20.08 3.31
N ASP A 34 5.92 -19.52 4.22
CA ASP A 34 6.27 -20.05 5.54
C ASP A 34 5.61 -19.26 6.69
N LEU A 35 4.44 -18.72 6.47
CA LEU A 35 3.75 -17.83 7.43
C LEU A 35 2.74 -18.54 8.33
N GLY A 36 2.52 -19.83 8.13
CA GLY A 36 1.63 -20.62 8.99
C GLY A 36 2.08 -20.59 10.45
N GLY A 37 1.17 -20.23 11.35
CA GLY A 37 1.46 -20.11 12.79
C GLY A 37 2.33 -18.92 13.20
N ALA A 38 2.79 -18.10 12.27
CA ALA A 38 3.58 -16.90 12.56
C ALA A 38 2.70 -15.71 12.96
N HIS A 39 3.27 -14.80 13.73
CA HIS A 39 2.69 -13.47 13.92
C HIS A 39 3.15 -12.55 12.79
N VAL A 40 2.23 -12.07 11.98
CA VAL A 40 2.53 -11.30 10.77
C VAL A 40 2.03 -9.87 10.91
N LEU A 41 2.90 -8.91 10.60
CA LEU A 41 2.57 -7.50 10.44
C LEU A 41 2.87 -7.09 8.99
N ILE A 42 1.84 -6.69 8.27
CA ILE A 42 1.97 -6.05 6.96
C ILE A 42 2.24 -4.57 7.20
N ILE A 43 3.25 -4.03 6.53
CA ILE A 43 3.56 -2.60 6.59
C ILE A 43 3.52 -2.05 5.16
N ASP A 44 2.80 -0.97 4.97
CA ASP A 44 2.72 -0.26 3.70
C ASP A 44 2.78 1.25 3.92
N ASP A 45 3.10 2.00 2.88
CA ASP A 45 3.20 3.46 2.94
C ASP A 45 1.82 4.13 2.94
N ILE A 46 0.91 3.70 2.07
CA ILE A 46 -0.36 4.38 1.89
C ILE A 46 -1.52 3.42 1.62
N LEU A 47 -2.62 3.62 2.33
CA LEU A 47 -3.91 3.01 2.02
C LEU A 47 -4.71 3.97 1.14
N ASP A 48 -4.84 3.63 -0.13
CA ASP A 48 -5.61 4.37 -1.13
C ASP A 48 -6.88 3.60 -1.55
N SER A 49 -6.83 2.80 -2.61
CA SER A 49 -7.98 2.02 -3.08
C SER A 49 -8.31 0.81 -2.20
N GLY A 50 -7.36 0.30 -1.46
CA GLY A 50 -7.47 -0.91 -0.65
C GLY A 50 -7.17 -2.22 -1.42
N ARG A 51 -7.05 -2.18 -2.74
CA ARG A 51 -6.87 -3.38 -3.58
C ARG A 51 -5.60 -4.16 -3.25
N THR A 52 -4.49 -3.44 -3.12
CA THR A 52 -3.18 -4.04 -2.82
C THR A 52 -3.18 -4.71 -1.46
N LEU A 53 -3.56 -3.98 -0.42
CA LEU A 53 -3.60 -4.51 0.94
C LEU A 53 -4.66 -5.61 1.12
N GLY A 54 -5.81 -5.47 0.46
CA GLY A 54 -6.84 -6.49 0.47
C GLY A 54 -6.37 -7.80 -0.15
N LEU A 55 -5.72 -7.74 -1.30
CA LEU A 55 -5.13 -8.93 -1.95
C LEU A 55 -4.09 -9.58 -1.04
N LEU A 56 -3.15 -8.81 -0.52
CA LEU A 56 -2.09 -9.32 0.33
C LEU A 56 -2.65 -9.93 1.62
N LYS A 57 -3.61 -9.27 2.25
CA LYS A 57 -4.29 -9.78 3.45
C LYS A 57 -4.93 -11.16 3.20
N ARG A 58 -5.65 -11.32 2.09
CA ARG A 58 -6.27 -12.61 1.73
C ARG A 58 -5.26 -13.71 1.52
N LEU A 59 -4.19 -13.43 0.80
CA LEU A 59 -3.15 -14.43 0.49
C LEU A 59 -2.39 -14.86 1.74
N ILE A 60 -2.10 -13.94 2.63
CA ILE A 60 -1.42 -14.26 3.91
C ILE A 60 -2.37 -14.98 4.85
N ALA A 61 -3.62 -14.54 4.96
CA ALA A 61 -4.62 -15.18 5.80
C ALA A 61 -4.86 -16.65 5.41
N ALA A 62 -4.77 -16.96 4.12
CA ALA A 62 -4.90 -18.33 3.61
C ALA A 62 -3.80 -19.29 4.12
N GLN A 63 -2.70 -18.77 4.64
CA GLN A 63 -1.63 -19.57 5.25
C GLN A 63 -1.84 -19.84 6.75
N HIS A 64 -2.93 -19.36 7.32
CA HIS A 64 -3.28 -19.53 8.74
C HIS A 64 -2.18 -19.02 9.71
N PRO A 65 -1.81 -17.72 9.64
CA PRO A 65 -0.89 -17.14 10.62
C PRO A 65 -1.53 -17.12 12.02
N ALA A 66 -0.71 -17.10 13.06
CA ALA A 66 -1.19 -16.99 14.43
C ALA A 66 -1.86 -15.62 14.68
N SER A 67 -1.36 -14.57 14.04
CA SER A 67 -2.02 -13.25 13.96
C SER A 67 -1.62 -12.54 12.69
N LEU A 68 -2.52 -11.69 12.19
CA LEU A 68 -2.28 -10.84 11.02
C LEU A 68 -2.77 -9.44 11.33
N ARG A 69 -1.87 -8.48 11.27
CA ARG A 69 -2.15 -7.06 11.47
C ARG A 69 -1.58 -6.23 10.33
N ILE A 70 -2.12 -5.04 10.13
CA ILE A 70 -1.74 -4.13 9.06
C ILE A 70 -1.43 -2.77 9.68
N ALA A 71 -0.29 -2.19 9.28
CA ALA A 71 0.11 -0.84 9.59
C ALA A 71 0.35 -0.05 8.31
N VAL A 72 -0.15 1.17 8.24
CA VAL A 72 0.10 2.10 7.14
C VAL A 72 0.56 3.44 7.69
N LEU A 73 1.45 4.10 6.96
CA LEU A 73 1.86 5.46 7.31
C LEU A 73 0.72 6.45 7.03
N LEU A 74 0.10 6.33 5.87
CA LEU A 74 -0.96 7.23 5.42
C LEU A 74 -2.24 6.45 5.09
N SER A 75 -3.39 7.01 5.46
CA SER A 75 -4.71 6.53 5.05
C SER A 75 -5.48 7.67 4.40
N LYS A 76 -5.81 7.55 3.12
CA LYS A 76 -6.61 8.55 2.41
C LYS A 76 -8.08 8.46 2.83
N HIS A 77 -8.68 9.60 3.10
CA HIS A 77 -10.12 9.70 3.27
C HIS A 77 -10.80 9.68 1.89
N LYS A 78 -11.57 8.64 1.63
CA LYS A 78 -12.32 8.47 0.38
C LYS A 78 -13.81 8.72 0.63
N ALA A 79 -14.30 9.90 0.28
CA ALA A 79 -15.70 10.27 0.49
C ALA A 79 -16.69 9.33 -0.22
N ALA A 80 -16.33 8.82 -1.39
CA ALA A 80 -17.12 7.83 -2.14
C ALA A 80 -16.90 6.37 -1.69
N GLY A 81 -16.07 6.15 -0.67
CA GLY A 81 -15.61 4.82 -0.27
C GLY A 81 -14.40 4.35 -1.07
N ARG A 82 -13.78 3.28 -0.58
CA ARG A 82 -12.66 2.60 -1.27
C ARG A 82 -13.20 1.53 -2.19
N ASP A 83 -12.42 1.16 -3.20
CA ASP A 83 -12.73 0.04 -4.09
C ASP A 83 -12.80 -1.28 -3.32
N GLU A 84 -11.96 -1.43 -2.31
CA GLU A 84 -11.95 -2.55 -1.40
C GLU A 84 -11.81 -2.07 0.05
N HIS A 85 -12.70 -2.54 0.92
CA HIS A 85 -12.62 -2.25 2.35
C HIS A 85 -11.53 -3.11 3.00
N VAL A 86 -10.58 -2.46 3.64
CA VAL A 86 -9.52 -3.11 4.41
C VAL A 86 -9.46 -2.51 5.80
N GLU A 87 -9.65 -3.35 6.80
CA GLU A 87 -9.38 -2.95 8.17
C GLU A 87 -7.87 -2.87 8.41
N VAL A 88 -7.42 -1.73 8.88
CA VAL A 88 -6.04 -1.46 9.22
C VAL A 88 -5.94 -1.25 10.72
N ASP A 89 -4.98 -1.92 11.35
CA ASP A 89 -4.82 -1.89 12.82
C ASP A 89 -4.10 -0.63 13.29
N TYR A 90 -3.15 -0.15 12.50
CA TYR A 90 -2.33 1.01 12.86
C TYR A 90 -2.24 1.98 11.69
N VAL A 91 -2.64 3.22 11.91
CA VAL A 91 -2.57 4.32 10.95
C VAL A 91 -1.70 5.42 11.52
N GLY A 92 -0.69 5.86 10.78
CA GLY A 92 0.14 6.99 11.16
C GLY A 92 -0.63 8.31 11.05
N PHE A 93 -1.11 8.62 9.84
CA PHE A 93 -1.85 9.85 9.56
C PHE A 93 -3.02 9.58 8.61
N GLU A 94 -4.15 10.21 8.90
CA GLU A 94 -5.24 10.32 7.95
C GLU A 94 -5.07 11.58 7.11
N ILE A 95 -5.23 11.44 5.79
CA ILE A 95 -5.09 12.54 4.83
C ILE A 95 -6.28 12.59 3.89
N GLU A 96 -6.48 13.76 3.26
CA GLU A 96 -7.48 13.90 2.21
C GLU A 96 -7.12 13.07 0.96
N ASP A 97 -8.08 12.87 0.07
CA ASP A 97 -7.86 12.16 -1.19
C ASP A 97 -7.12 13.02 -2.20
N GLU A 98 -5.86 13.29 -1.91
CA GLU A 98 -4.96 14.08 -2.73
C GLU A 98 -3.73 13.25 -3.12
N PHE A 99 -3.07 13.65 -4.19
CA PHE A 99 -1.82 13.02 -4.60
C PHE A 99 -0.67 13.57 -3.74
N VAL A 100 0.06 12.69 -3.08
CA VAL A 100 1.16 13.07 -2.18
C VAL A 100 2.48 12.48 -2.66
N ILE A 101 3.55 13.22 -2.43
CA ILE A 101 4.93 12.89 -2.79
C ILE A 101 5.87 13.15 -1.63
N GLY A 102 7.09 12.65 -1.74
CA GLY A 102 8.13 12.82 -0.74
C GLY A 102 8.16 11.72 0.32
N TYR A 103 9.20 11.69 1.10
CA TYR A 103 9.44 10.68 2.12
C TYR A 103 9.40 9.23 1.59
N GLY A 104 9.91 9.04 0.37
CA GLY A 104 9.87 7.79 -0.37
C GLY A 104 8.74 7.67 -1.40
N LEU A 105 7.68 8.44 -1.28
CA LEU A 105 6.59 8.52 -2.26
C LEU A 105 7.03 9.29 -3.49
N ASP A 106 6.63 8.81 -4.67
CA ASP A 106 7.07 9.37 -5.94
C ASP A 106 5.95 9.88 -6.83
N TYR A 107 6.36 10.69 -7.79
CA TYR A 107 5.65 10.96 -9.02
C TYR A 107 6.61 10.74 -10.20
N ASP A 108 6.30 9.75 -11.04
CA ASP A 108 7.12 9.38 -12.20
C ASP A 108 8.60 9.09 -11.84
N GLY A 109 8.84 8.46 -10.69
CA GLY A 109 10.16 8.13 -10.16
C GLY A 109 10.89 9.29 -9.45
N TYR A 110 10.31 10.48 -9.43
CA TYR A 110 10.89 11.67 -8.79
C TYR A 110 10.32 11.94 -7.40
N TYR A 111 10.98 12.80 -6.65
CA TYR A 111 10.57 13.34 -5.35
C TYR A 111 10.68 12.40 -4.15
N ARG A 112 11.13 11.15 -4.31
CA ARG A 112 11.31 10.22 -3.18
C ARG A 112 12.27 10.74 -2.12
N ASN A 113 13.23 11.59 -2.51
CA ASN A 113 14.27 12.16 -1.66
C ASN A 113 13.83 13.39 -0.86
N MET A 114 12.61 13.87 -1.01
CA MET A 114 12.10 14.96 -0.19
C MET A 114 11.96 14.51 1.27
N PRO A 115 12.36 15.33 2.25
CA PRO A 115 12.29 14.96 3.66
C PRO A 115 10.86 14.95 4.23
N ASP A 116 9.95 15.65 3.57
CA ASP A 116 8.55 15.80 3.98
C ASP A 116 7.61 15.15 2.97
N ILE A 117 6.42 14.79 3.44
CA ILE A 117 5.30 14.40 2.57
C ILE A 117 4.51 15.66 2.25
N VAL A 118 4.35 15.94 0.97
CA VAL A 118 3.64 17.13 0.48
C VAL A 118 2.60 16.76 -0.57
N VAL A 119 1.56 17.57 -0.66
CA VAL A 119 0.56 17.43 -1.73
C VAL A 119 1.18 17.92 -3.04
N LEU A 120 1.08 17.11 -4.09
CA LEU A 120 1.44 17.52 -5.44
C LEU A 120 0.23 18.26 -6.04
N PRO A 121 0.35 19.56 -6.37
CA PRO A 121 -0.73 20.28 -7.02
C PRO A 121 -1.06 19.66 -8.38
N PRO A 122 -2.32 19.76 -8.86
CA PRO A 122 -2.68 19.34 -10.20
C PRO A 122 -1.75 20.01 -11.22
N GLN A 123 -1.00 19.21 -11.98
CA GLN A 123 -0.10 19.74 -13.00
C GLN A 123 -0.93 20.19 -14.21
N PRO A 124 -0.71 21.41 -14.72
CA PRO A 124 -1.26 21.77 -16.02
C PRO A 124 -0.70 20.82 -17.09
N ALA A 125 -1.53 20.35 -17.98
CA ALA A 125 -1.18 19.36 -19.03
C ALA A 125 0.06 19.71 -19.88
N ARG A 126 0.58 20.93 -19.76
CA ARG A 126 1.75 21.45 -20.49
C ARG A 126 3.10 21.00 -19.94
N TYR A 127 3.14 20.38 -18.78
CA TYR A 127 4.38 19.94 -18.14
C TYR A 127 4.56 18.41 -18.12
N LEU A 128 3.71 17.69 -18.81
CA LEU A 128 3.79 16.23 -19.00
C LEU A 128 4.60 15.85 -20.25
N CYS A 129 5.55 16.67 -20.61
CA CYS A 129 6.49 16.36 -21.69
C CYS A 129 7.73 15.71 -21.13
#